data_b0bc9951101f2d7f525c7a6482e6b288
#
_entry.id   b0bc9951101f2d7f525c7a6482e6b288
#
_cell.length_a   1.000
_cell.length_b   1.000
_cell.length_c   1.000
_cell.angle_alpha   90.00
_cell.angle_beta   90.00
_cell.angle_gamma   90.00
#
_symmetry.space_group_name_H-M   'P 1'
#
loop_
_entity.id
_entity.type
_entity.pdbx_description
1 polymer ?
#
loop_
_entity_poly.entity_id
_entity_poly.type
_entity_poly.pdbx_seq_one_letter_code
_entity_poly.pdbx_strand_id
1 'polypeptide(L)'
;MTIIRNILRITAIVCALACLMVSVQSCDSHERLDTSIHVGYVLCADHSCLPPAEADSLKKPVVGVVFSTVTDDHPAMAVMLKDFEGVFCDSLMSNGTSTSTTAYDGESNTVSMLSSVDGNTGRYMCPIAQHILSSHPSGQSDYIPSVAEMREIAAVAPVINPIIKKYGGDEILTTGECWYWTSTEVSANSSMQSWLLSAANGGIMATPKTETHKVRAIVQLNYPE
;
A
#
# COMPACT_ATOMS: atom_id res chain seq x y z
N MET A 1 0.13 78.98 22.29
CA MET A 1 0.99 78.23 21.32
C MET A 1 1.48 76.90 21.81
N THR A 2 1.75 76.71 23.12
CA THR A 2 2.33 75.53 23.72
C THR A 2 1.39 74.31 23.76
N ILE A 3 0.05 74.54 23.99
CA ILE A 3 -0.95 73.50 24.13
C ILE A 3 -1.19 72.76 22.76
N ILE A 4 -1.27 73.51 21.65
CA ILE A 4 -1.47 72.94 20.32
C ILE A 4 -0.28 72.05 19.89
N ARG A 5 0.95 72.44 20.27
CA ARG A 5 2.16 71.68 20.00
C ARG A 5 2.26 70.39 20.78
N ASN A 6 1.69 70.34 21.98
CA ASN A 6 1.63 69.11 22.78
C ASN A 6 0.55 68.14 22.28
N ILE A 7 -0.60 68.66 21.84
CA ILE A 7 -1.67 67.83 21.23
C ILE A 7 -1.16 67.19 19.92
N LEU A 8 -0.45 67.95 19.04
CA LEU A 8 0.12 67.38 17.82
C LEU A 8 1.18 66.27 18.10
N ARG A 9 1.97 66.42 19.20
CA ARG A 9 2.97 65.37 19.58
C ARG A 9 2.30 64.13 20.13
N ILE A 10 1.24 64.27 20.88
CA ILE A 10 0.49 63.13 21.43
C ILE A 10 -0.23 62.35 20.31
N THR A 11 -0.86 63.06 19.35
CA THR A 11 -1.50 62.40 18.19
C THR A 11 -0.46 61.69 17.30
N ALA A 12 0.71 62.27 17.08
CA ALA A 12 1.77 61.61 16.30
C ALA A 12 2.30 60.32 17.01
N ILE A 13 2.44 60.35 18.34
CA ILE A 13 2.87 59.18 19.09
C ILE A 13 1.81 58.08 19.10
N VAL A 14 0.52 58.42 19.22
CA VAL A 14 -0.60 57.47 19.17
C VAL A 14 -0.74 56.83 17.78
N CYS A 15 -0.57 57.61 16.70
CA CYS A 15 -0.54 57.06 15.34
C CYS A 15 0.69 56.17 15.11
N ALA A 16 1.87 56.48 15.63
CA ALA A 16 3.05 55.65 15.49
C ALA A 16 2.92 54.33 16.29
N LEU A 17 2.32 54.36 17.47
CA LEU A 17 2.00 53.12 18.22
C LEU A 17 0.91 52.28 17.53
N ALA A 18 -0.10 52.89 16.92
CA ALA A 18 -1.14 52.18 16.16
C ALA A 18 -0.57 51.52 14.89
N CYS A 19 0.39 52.12 14.21
CA CYS A 19 1.08 51.53 13.07
C CYS A 19 2.04 50.37 13.49
N LEU A 20 2.59 50.37 14.70
CA LEU A 20 3.39 49.26 15.17
C LEU A 20 2.61 48.01 15.60
N MET A 21 1.29 48.17 15.86
CA MET A 21 0.42 47.06 16.26
C MET A 21 -0.15 46.29 15.02
N VAL A 22 0.01 46.79 13.80
CA VAL A 22 -0.52 46.15 12.57
C VAL A 22 0.51 45.24 11.90
N SER A 23 1.77 45.21 12.37
CA SER A 23 2.83 44.43 11.73
C SER A 23 3.16 43.07 12.39
N VAL A 24 2.33 42.56 13.30
CA VAL A 24 2.47 41.20 13.89
C VAL A 24 1.24 40.33 13.65
N GLN A 25 0.59 40.50 12.52
CA GLN A 25 -0.17 39.40 11.92
C GLN A 25 0.77 38.70 10.92
N SER A 26 1.85 38.11 11.46
CA SER A 26 2.42 36.95 10.82
C SER A 26 1.32 35.91 10.83
N CYS A 27 0.71 35.68 9.68
CA CYS A 27 -0.01 34.45 9.42
C CYS A 27 1.01 33.31 9.58
N ASP A 28 1.19 32.82 10.81
CA ASP A 28 1.69 31.49 11.06
C ASP A 28 0.57 30.52 10.66
N SER A 29 0.26 30.50 9.39
CA SER A 29 -0.26 29.26 8.78
C SER A 29 0.93 28.31 8.71
N HIS A 30 1.40 27.82 9.85
CA HIS A 30 2.03 26.53 9.91
C HIS A 30 0.91 25.54 9.49
N GLU A 31 0.76 25.39 8.17
CA GLU A 31 0.11 24.24 7.62
C GLU A 31 0.81 23.06 8.27
N ARG A 32 0.13 22.40 9.22
CA ARG A 32 0.66 21.17 9.81
C ARG A 32 0.93 20.27 8.63
N LEU A 33 2.19 19.91 8.41
CA LEU A 33 2.53 18.91 7.43
C LEU A 33 1.62 17.72 7.69
N ASP A 34 0.77 17.40 6.72
CA ASP A 34 -0.05 16.21 6.79
C ASP A 34 0.90 15.02 6.69
N THR A 35 1.14 14.39 7.84
CA THR A 35 1.98 13.19 7.94
C THR A 35 1.18 11.91 7.75
N SER A 36 -0.12 12.02 7.48
CA SER A 36 -0.97 10.85 7.22
C SER A 36 -0.61 10.21 5.87
N ILE A 37 -0.75 8.88 5.82
CA ILE A 37 -0.54 8.11 4.59
C ILE A 37 -1.80 8.18 3.75
N HIS A 38 -1.65 8.49 2.46
CA HIS A 38 -2.76 8.58 1.51
C HIS A 38 -2.60 7.56 0.37
N VAL A 39 -3.73 7.11 -0.18
CA VAL A 39 -3.74 6.32 -1.42
C VAL A 39 -3.04 7.11 -2.52
N GLY A 40 -2.11 6.45 -3.22
CA GLY A 40 -1.28 7.08 -4.24
C GLY A 40 0.06 7.64 -3.73
N TYR A 41 0.33 7.63 -2.42
CA TYR A 41 1.70 7.82 -1.93
C TYR A 41 2.57 6.66 -2.38
N VAL A 42 3.88 6.85 -2.43
CA VAL A 42 4.82 5.82 -2.83
C VAL A 42 5.62 5.31 -1.65
N LEU A 43 5.76 3.99 -1.59
CA LEU A 43 6.67 3.32 -0.68
C LEU A 43 8.07 3.31 -1.29
N CYS A 44 9.03 3.85 -0.55
CA CYS A 44 10.43 3.89 -0.94
C CYS A 44 11.21 2.71 -0.33
N ALA A 45 12.36 2.37 -0.91
CA ALA A 45 13.21 1.27 -0.46
C ALA A 45 13.77 1.46 0.97
N ASP A 46 13.77 2.68 1.50
CA ASP A 46 14.12 3.01 2.88
C ASP A 46 12.92 2.99 3.83
N HIS A 47 11.81 2.40 3.40
CA HIS A 47 10.53 2.27 4.10
C HIS A 47 9.76 3.58 4.31
N SER A 48 10.23 4.73 3.80
CA SER A 48 9.45 5.96 3.86
C SER A 48 8.28 5.92 2.87
N CYS A 49 7.11 6.45 3.30
CA CYS A 49 5.97 6.71 2.43
C CYS A 49 5.87 8.20 2.16
N LEU A 50 5.88 8.59 0.89
CA LEU A 50 5.95 9.98 0.47
C LEU A 50 4.99 10.28 -0.69
N PRO A 51 4.55 11.53 -0.83
CA PRO A 51 3.96 11.97 -2.09
C PRO A 51 4.92 11.72 -3.26
N PRO A 52 4.43 11.32 -4.45
CA PRO A 52 5.30 11.05 -5.61
C PRO A 52 6.25 12.19 -5.97
N ALA A 53 5.82 13.45 -5.86
CA ALA A 53 6.65 14.61 -6.15
C ALA A 53 7.81 14.78 -5.15
N GLU A 54 7.59 14.44 -3.89
CA GLU A 54 8.61 14.50 -2.84
C GLU A 54 9.63 13.37 -3.02
N ALA A 55 9.17 12.15 -3.30
CA ALA A 55 10.07 11.03 -3.60
C ALA A 55 10.99 11.34 -4.79
N ASP A 56 10.46 11.97 -5.86
CA ASP A 56 11.24 12.41 -7.01
C ASP A 56 12.27 13.48 -6.64
N SER A 57 11.86 14.48 -5.86
CA SER A 57 12.76 15.56 -5.40
C SER A 57 13.92 15.03 -4.58
N LEU A 58 13.64 14.05 -3.72
CA LEU A 58 14.63 13.39 -2.88
C LEU A 58 15.37 12.26 -3.60
N LYS A 59 15.00 11.95 -4.86
CA LYS A 59 15.56 10.85 -5.68
C LYS A 59 15.53 9.49 -4.97
N LYS A 60 14.46 9.22 -4.22
CA LYS A 60 14.31 7.96 -3.50
C LYS A 60 13.90 6.83 -4.45
N PRO A 61 14.51 5.64 -4.35
CA PRO A 61 14.05 4.47 -5.08
C PRO A 61 12.64 4.05 -4.59
N VAL A 62 11.66 4.05 -5.50
CA VAL A 62 10.30 3.63 -5.21
C VAL A 62 10.16 2.14 -5.47
N VAL A 63 9.53 1.41 -4.53
CA VAL A 63 9.31 -0.04 -4.59
C VAL A 63 7.83 -0.43 -4.59
N GLY A 64 6.94 0.47 -4.17
CA GLY A 64 5.51 0.22 -4.11
C GLY A 64 4.67 1.49 -4.13
N VAL A 65 3.34 1.33 -4.18
CA VAL A 65 2.36 2.42 -4.16
C VAL A 65 1.29 2.10 -3.12
N VAL A 66 0.98 3.05 -2.26
CA VAL A 66 -0.07 2.91 -1.24
C VAL A 66 -1.43 2.77 -1.93
N PHE A 67 -2.15 1.70 -1.62
CA PHE A 67 -3.48 1.44 -2.14
C PHE A 67 -4.57 1.49 -1.06
N SER A 68 -4.20 1.37 0.22
CA SER A 68 -5.14 1.43 1.34
C SER A 68 -4.52 2.18 2.52
N THR A 69 -5.35 2.92 3.25
CA THR A 69 -4.98 3.65 4.47
C THR A 69 -5.38 2.86 5.71
N VAL A 70 -4.95 3.28 6.89
CA VAL A 70 -5.35 2.65 8.15
C VAL A 70 -6.87 2.69 8.32
N THR A 71 -7.45 1.57 8.70
CA THR A 71 -8.85 1.41 9.07
C THR A 71 -8.96 0.67 10.41
N ASP A 72 -10.19 0.46 10.92
CA ASP A 72 -10.40 -0.36 12.11
C ASP A 72 -10.08 -1.85 11.87
N ASP A 73 -10.08 -2.29 10.60
CA ASP A 73 -9.92 -3.70 10.22
C ASP A 73 -8.46 -4.05 9.82
N HIS A 74 -7.66 -3.07 9.37
CA HIS A 74 -6.30 -3.32 8.88
C HIS A 74 -5.42 -2.06 8.90
N PRO A 75 -4.07 -2.21 8.97
CA PRO A 75 -3.12 -1.12 8.79
C PRO A 75 -3.14 -0.59 7.35
N ALA A 76 -2.44 0.52 7.10
CA ALA A 76 -2.19 0.97 5.73
C ALA A 76 -1.39 -0.08 4.95
N MET A 77 -1.62 -0.16 3.63
CA MET A 77 -0.97 -1.15 2.77
C MET A 77 -0.48 -0.54 1.47
N ALA A 78 0.65 -1.06 0.98
CA ALA A 78 1.20 -0.72 -0.33
C ALA A 78 1.28 -1.95 -1.23
N VAL A 79 1.00 -1.75 -2.53
CA VAL A 79 1.18 -2.76 -3.57
C VAL A 79 2.56 -2.59 -4.19
N MET A 80 3.28 -3.69 -4.40
CA MET A 80 4.60 -3.69 -5.01
C MET A 80 4.51 -3.36 -6.51
N LEU A 81 5.60 -2.85 -7.10
CA LEU A 81 5.58 -2.34 -8.48
C LEU A 81 5.46 -3.43 -9.54
N LYS A 82 5.90 -4.67 -9.26
CA LYS A 82 6.02 -5.72 -10.27
C LYS A 82 5.11 -6.90 -10.04
N ASP A 83 4.53 -7.42 -11.15
CA ASP A 83 3.91 -8.74 -11.19
C ASP A 83 4.98 -9.83 -11.32
N PHE A 84 4.63 -11.02 -10.87
CA PHE A 84 5.28 -12.25 -11.28
C PHE A 84 4.21 -13.33 -11.55
N GLU A 85 4.61 -14.46 -12.09
CA GLU A 85 3.72 -15.56 -12.38
C GLU A 85 4.20 -16.84 -11.69
N GLY A 86 3.27 -17.67 -11.27
CA GLY A 86 3.60 -18.95 -10.67
C GLY A 86 2.36 -19.76 -10.28
N VAL A 87 2.63 -20.99 -9.83
CA VAL A 87 1.60 -21.87 -9.29
C VAL A 87 1.43 -21.61 -7.80
N PHE A 88 0.21 -21.70 -7.31
CA PHE A 88 -0.08 -21.52 -5.89
C PHE A 88 0.63 -22.58 -5.05
N CYS A 89 0.48 -23.85 -5.43
CA CYS A 89 1.16 -25.00 -4.79
C CYS A 89 1.45 -26.10 -5.82
N ASP A 90 2.63 -26.72 -5.73
CA ASP A 90 3.05 -27.84 -6.60
C ASP A 90 2.27 -29.11 -6.35
N SER A 91 1.61 -29.24 -5.20
CA SER A 91 0.90 -30.44 -4.76
C SER A 91 -0.53 -30.09 -4.37
N LEU A 92 -1.42 -31.04 -4.60
CA LEU A 92 -2.82 -30.94 -4.20
C LEU A 92 -2.96 -31.25 -2.70
N MET A 93 -2.77 -30.24 -1.87
CA MET A 93 -2.89 -30.30 -0.41
C MET A 93 -3.46 -28.99 0.14
N SER A 94 -4.10 -29.05 1.31
CA SER A 94 -4.39 -27.81 2.05
C SER A 94 -3.09 -27.24 2.61
N ASN A 95 -2.91 -25.94 2.41
CA ASN A 95 -1.75 -25.20 2.89
C ASN A 95 -2.03 -24.48 4.22
N GLY A 96 -3.23 -24.71 4.80
CA GLY A 96 -3.64 -24.11 6.07
C GLY A 96 -3.94 -22.62 5.99
N THR A 97 -4.17 -22.09 4.78
CA THR A 97 -4.58 -20.71 4.61
C THR A 97 -6.05 -20.54 4.95
N SER A 98 -6.46 -19.31 5.28
CA SER A 98 -7.86 -18.97 5.50
C SER A 98 -8.70 -19.23 4.25
N THR A 99 -9.96 -19.55 4.48
CA THR A 99 -10.98 -19.66 3.41
C THR A 99 -11.96 -18.50 3.43
N SER A 100 -11.75 -17.49 4.28
CA SER A 100 -12.57 -16.29 4.36
C SER A 100 -12.28 -15.37 3.18
N THR A 101 -13.31 -14.98 2.44
CA THR A 101 -13.18 -14.04 1.31
C THR A 101 -13.33 -12.57 1.73
N THR A 102 -13.43 -12.31 3.04
CA THR A 102 -13.61 -10.98 3.64
C THR A 102 -12.55 -10.62 4.67
N ALA A 103 -11.66 -11.54 5.03
CA ALA A 103 -10.60 -11.30 6.01
C ALA A 103 -9.36 -10.69 5.34
N TYR A 104 -8.70 -9.77 6.06
CA TYR A 104 -7.42 -9.17 5.70
C TYR A 104 -6.29 -9.99 6.31
N ASP A 105 -6.09 -11.19 5.79
CA ASP A 105 -5.25 -12.23 6.37
C ASP A 105 -4.14 -12.74 5.41
N GLY A 106 -3.83 -11.97 4.37
CA GLY A 106 -2.85 -12.34 3.36
C GLY A 106 -1.46 -12.63 3.92
N GLU A 107 -1.02 -11.88 4.92
CA GLU A 107 0.26 -12.09 5.58
C GLU A 107 0.30 -13.46 6.27
N SER A 108 -0.66 -13.75 7.15
CA SER A 108 -0.74 -15.04 7.86
C SER A 108 -0.94 -16.21 6.91
N ASN A 109 -1.70 -16.03 5.83
CA ASN A 109 -1.86 -17.02 4.77
C ASN A 109 -0.53 -17.31 4.07
N THR A 110 0.25 -16.27 3.73
CA THR A 110 1.57 -16.44 3.10
C THR A 110 2.54 -17.19 4.02
N VAL A 111 2.54 -16.91 5.32
CA VAL A 111 3.30 -17.66 6.32
C VAL A 111 2.87 -19.13 6.36
N SER A 112 1.56 -19.41 6.30
CA SER A 112 1.04 -20.78 6.23
C SER A 112 1.50 -21.49 4.96
N MET A 113 1.49 -20.83 3.81
CA MET A 113 2.01 -21.37 2.56
C MET A 113 3.51 -21.69 2.64
N LEU A 114 4.32 -20.84 3.28
CA LEU A 114 5.74 -21.06 3.52
C LEU A 114 6.00 -22.22 4.50
N SER A 115 5.05 -22.54 5.34
CA SER A 115 5.12 -23.70 6.25
C SER A 115 4.83 -25.02 5.54
N SER A 116 4.32 -24.99 4.31
CA SER A 116 4.06 -26.15 3.46
C SER A 116 5.36 -26.63 2.83
N VAL A 117 6.05 -27.58 3.49
CA VAL A 117 7.36 -28.10 3.09
C VAL A 117 7.26 -29.62 2.86
N ASP A 118 7.90 -30.10 1.80
CA ASP A 118 8.07 -31.54 1.55
C ASP A 118 8.97 -32.15 2.65
N GLY A 119 8.40 -33.06 3.42
CA GLY A 119 9.08 -33.66 4.59
C GLY A 119 10.33 -34.49 4.24
N ASN A 120 10.50 -34.92 2.98
CA ASN A 120 11.64 -35.71 2.55
C ASN A 120 12.79 -34.85 2.01
N THR A 121 12.44 -33.78 1.31
CA THR A 121 13.42 -32.96 0.57
C THR A 121 13.65 -31.58 1.21
N GLY A 122 12.79 -31.13 2.12
CA GLY A 122 12.82 -29.80 2.69
C GLY A 122 12.44 -28.68 1.70
N ARG A 123 11.90 -29.05 0.53
CA ARG A 123 11.51 -28.09 -0.52
C ARG A 123 10.18 -27.41 -0.17
N TYR A 124 10.10 -26.11 -0.35
CA TYR A 124 8.84 -25.37 -0.28
C TYR A 124 7.88 -25.86 -1.36
N MET A 125 6.64 -26.12 -0.97
CA MET A 125 5.59 -26.63 -1.86
C MET A 125 4.80 -25.52 -2.55
N CYS A 126 4.93 -24.27 -2.09
CA CYS A 126 4.22 -23.11 -2.62
C CYS A 126 5.20 -22.15 -3.31
N PRO A 127 5.46 -22.30 -4.64
CA PRO A 127 6.47 -21.54 -5.37
C PRO A 127 6.22 -20.03 -5.31
N ILE A 128 4.96 -19.56 -5.37
CA ILE A 128 4.65 -18.12 -5.30
C ILE A 128 5.01 -17.52 -3.93
N ALA A 129 4.80 -18.23 -2.83
CA ALA A 129 5.20 -17.76 -1.51
C ALA A 129 6.73 -17.79 -1.35
N GLN A 130 7.42 -18.82 -1.87
CA GLN A 130 8.87 -18.88 -1.90
C GLN A 130 9.49 -17.75 -2.73
N HIS A 131 8.87 -17.41 -3.86
CA HIS A 131 9.33 -16.29 -4.69
C HIS A 131 9.31 -14.98 -3.90
N ILE A 132 8.23 -14.68 -3.20
CA ILE A 132 8.11 -13.49 -2.35
C ILE A 132 9.20 -13.49 -1.28
N LEU A 133 9.34 -14.61 -0.53
CA LEU A 133 10.36 -14.72 0.52
C LEU A 133 11.78 -14.43 0.01
N SER A 134 12.09 -14.82 -1.23
CA SER A 134 13.42 -14.61 -1.82
C SER A 134 13.63 -13.21 -2.40
N SER A 135 12.56 -12.48 -2.68
CA SER A 135 12.59 -11.19 -3.37
C SER A 135 12.60 -9.99 -2.43
N HIS A 136 11.64 -9.90 -1.54
CA HIS A 136 11.43 -8.80 -0.56
C HIS A 136 11.99 -7.44 -1.02
N PRO A 137 11.50 -6.87 -2.15
CA PRO A 137 12.10 -5.68 -2.74
C PRO A 137 11.98 -4.43 -1.84
N SER A 138 11.03 -4.43 -0.91
CA SER A 138 10.88 -3.38 0.09
C SER A 138 11.81 -3.55 1.29
N GLY A 139 12.40 -4.75 1.48
CA GLY A 139 13.09 -5.13 2.70
C GLY A 139 12.16 -5.36 3.89
N GLN A 140 10.85 -5.33 3.68
CA GLN A 140 9.80 -5.71 4.62
C GLN A 140 9.24 -7.08 4.23
N SER A 141 8.37 -7.65 5.07
CA SER A 141 7.71 -8.92 4.76
C SER A 141 6.59 -8.73 3.76
N ASP A 142 6.93 -8.70 2.47
CA ASP A 142 5.95 -8.70 1.38
C ASP A 142 5.18 -10.03 1.42
N TYR A 143 3.92 -10.01 0.99
CA TYR A 143 3.06 -11.19 1.03
C TYR A 143 2.03 -11.22 -0.09
N ILE A 144 1.38 -12.37 -0.28
CA ILE A 144 0.32 -12.57 -1.27
C ILE A 144 -0.99 -12.06 -0.67
N PRO A 145 -1.70 -11.12 -1.32
CA PRO A 145 -2.94 -10.58 -0.79
C PRO A 145 -4.02 -11.65 -0.62
N SER A 146 -4.84 -11.52 0.41
CA SER A 146 -6.12 -12.23 0.52
C SER A 146 -7.12 -11.74 -0.54
N VAL A 147 -8.28 -12.39 -0.64
CA VAL A 147 -9.36 -11.92 -1.52
C VAL A 147 -9.81 -10.51 -1.15
N ALA A 148 -9.91 -10.17 0.15
CA ALA A 148 -10.33 -8.85 0.59
C ALA A 148 -9.32 -7.77 0.17
N GLU A 149 -8.04 -7.99 0.44
CA GLU A 149 -6.96 -7.06 0.10
C GLU A 149 -6.82 -6.87 -1.41
N MET A 150 -6.88 -7.96 -2.20
CA MET A 150 -6.81 -7.85 -3.66
C MET A 150 -8.03 -7.12 -4.25
N ARG A 151 -9.19 -7.20 -3.58
CA ARG A 151 -10.40 -6.47 -4.00
C ARG A 151 -10.24 -4.97 -3.80
N GLU A 152 -9.56 -4.52 -2.74
CA GLU A 152 -9.22 -3.11 -2.56
C GLU A 152 -8.25 -2.61 -3.62
N ILE A 153 -7.21 -3.39 -3.95
CA ILE A 153 -6.29 -3.04 -5.05
C ILE A 153 -7.07 -2.85 -6.35
N ALA A 154 -7.96 -3.80 -6.68
CA ALA A 154 -8.79 -3.71 -7.89
C ALA A 154 -9.67 -2.44 -7.92
N ALA A 155 -10.24 -2.06 -6.78
CA ALA A 155 -11.09 -0.88 -6.67
C ALA A 155 -10.34 0.44 -6.91
N VAL A 156 -9.08 0.53 -6.48
CA VAL A 156 -8.26 1.74 -6.62
C VAL A 156 -7.27 1.68 -7.80
N ALA A 157 -7.27 0.60 -8.58
CA ALA A 157 -6.36 0.44 -9.73
C ALA A 157 -6.33 1.66 -10.68
N PRO A 158 -7.46 2.31 -11.01
CA PRO A 158 -7.43 3.51 -11.85
C PRO A 158 -6.63 4.68 -11.25
N VAL A 159 -6.55 4.76 -9.93
CA VAL A 159 -5.80 5.81 -9.21
C VAL A 159 -4.32 5.48 -9.14
N ILE A 160 -3.97 4.22 -8.83
CA ILE A 160 -2.58 3.82 -8.59
C ILE A 160 -1.81 3.45 -9.86
N ASN A 161 -2.47 2.96 -10.90
CA ASN A 161 -1.82 2.53 -12.15
C ASN A 161 -0.96 3.62 -12.83
N PRO A 162 -1.41 4.89 -12.96
CA PRO A 162 -0.55 5.95 -13.49
C PRO A 162 0.74 6.15 -12.69
N ILE A 163 0.67 5.95 -11.37
CA ILE A 163 1.81 6.07 -10.46
C ILE A 163 2.74 4.87 -10.61
N ILE A 164 2.19 3.65 -10.61
CA ILE A 164 2.93 2.41 -10.86
C ILE A 164 3.72 2.52 -12.16
N LYS A 165 3.06 2.93 -13.24
CA LYS A 165 3.67 3.12 -14.56
C LYS A 165 4.78 4.16 -14.55
N LYS A 166 4.57 5.29 -13.86
CA LYS A 166 5.59 6.35 -13.72
C LYS A 166 6.90 5.82 -13.16
N TYR A 167 6.84 4.90 -12.21
CA TYR A 167 8.02 4.29 -11.58
C TYR A 167 8.45 2.96 -12.25
N GLY A 168 8.00 2.72 -13.49
CA GLY A 168 8.42 1.57 -14.29
C GLY A 168 7.84 0.24 -13.83
N GLY A 169 6.75 0.28 -13.04
CA GLY A 169 6.01 -0.90 -12.59
C GLY A 169 5.07 -1.45 -13.65
N ASP A 170 4.50 -2.61 -13.37
CA ASP A 170 3.48 -3.25 -14.19
C ASP A 170 2.10 -2.79 -13.73
N GLU A 171 1.28 -2.22 -14.62
CA GLU A 171 -0.06 -1.76 -14.27
C GLU A 171 -0.94 -2.95 -13.83
N ILE A 172 -1.80 -2.77 -12.81
CA ILE A 172 -2.82 -3.75 -12.46
C ILE A 172 -3.78 -3.87 -13.64
N LEU A 173 -3.82 -5.05 -14.25
CA LEU A 173 -4.64 -5.29 -15.44
C LEU A 173 -6.12 -5.37 -15.04
N THR A 174 -6.94 -4.48 -15.59
CA THR A 174 -8.39 -4.44 -15.39
C THR A 174 -9.17 -4.94 -16.62
N THR A 175 -8.46 -5.41 -17.64
CA THR A 175 -9.00 -6.00 -18.87
C THR A 175 -8.11 -7.15 -19.34
N GLY A 176 -8.63 -8.06 -20.14
CA GLY A 176 -7.90 -9.22 -20.65
C GLY A 176 -7.49 -10.18 -19.53
N GLU A 177 -6.21 -10.47 -19.42
CA GLU A 177 -5.62 -11.36 -18.39
C GLU A 177 -5.57 -10.69 -17.02
N CYS A 178 -6.72 -10.30 -16.48
CA CYS A 178 -6.88 -9.53 -15.24
C CYS A 178 -7.07 -10.39 -13.99
N TRP A 179 -6.71 -11.66 -14.05
CA TRP A 179 -6.84 -12.62 -12.96
C TRP A 179 -5.53 -12.75 -12.17
N TYR A 180 -5.64 -12.59 -10.85
CA TYR A 180 -4.51 -12.66 -9.93
C TYR A 180 -4.75 -13.70 -8.85
N TRP A 181 -3.73 -14.48 -8.48
CA TRP A 181 -3.77 -15.30 -7.30
C TRP A 181 -4.03 -14.47 -6.04
N THR A 182 -4.87 -15.00 -5.18
CA THR A 182 -4.97 -14.58 -3.78
C THR A 182 -4.43 -15.68 -2.89
N SER A 183 -4.10 -15.37 -1.65
CA SER A 183 -3.65 -16.37 -0.66
C SER A 183 -4.79 -17.17 -0.03
N THR A 184 -6.04 -16.94 -0.41
CA THR A 184 -7.25 -17.53 0.19
C THR A 184 -7.61 -18.85 -0.48
N GLU A 185 -7.70 -19.95 0.28
CA GLU A 185 -8.16 -21.26 -0.21
C GLU A 185 -9.68 -21.30 -0.39
N VAL A 186 -10.16 -22.21 -1.26
CA VAL A 186 -11.59 -22.44 -1.47
C VAL A 186 -12.12 -23.36 -0.37
N SER A 187 -13.06 -22.90 0.45
CA SER A 187 -13.55 -23.64 1.64
C SER A 187 -14.09 -25.04 1.31
N ALA A 188 -14.78 -25.21 0.19
CA ALA A 188 -15.32 -26.49 -0.23
C ALA A 188 -14.26 -27.46 -0.76
N ASN A 189 -13.06 -26.99 -1.13
CA ASN A 189 -12.03 -27.79 -1.78
C ASN A 189 -10.60 -27.22 -1.54
N SER A 190 -10.28 -26.94 -0.29
CA SER A 190 -9.01 -26.30 0.12
C SER A 190 -7.76 -27.08 -0.26
N SER A 191 -7.87 -28.40 -0.42
CA SER A 191 -6.75 -29.23 -0.87
C SER A 191 -6.43 -29.09 -2.35
N MET A 192 -7.37 -28.63 -3.18
CA MET A 192 -7.20 -28.61 -4.64
C MET A 192 -7.25 -27.21 -5.25
N GLN A 193 -7.98 -26.28 -4.62
CA GLN A 193 -8.31 -24.99 -5.24
C GLN A 193 -8.03 -23.82 -4.31
N SER A 194 -7.63 -22.71 -4.92
CA SER A 194 -7.53 -21.39 -4.30
C SER A 194 -8.26 -20.36 -5.16
N TRP A 195 -8.52 -19.18 -4.59
CA TRP A 195 -9.24 -18.13 -5.29
C TRP A 195 -8.32 -17.28 -6.16
N LEU A 196 -8.68 -17.14 -7.44
CA LEU A 196 -8.27 -16.00 -8.25
C LEU A 196 -9.26 -14.86 -8.03
N LEU A 197 -8.76 -13.63 -8.16
CA LEU A 197 -9.58 -12.43 -8.21
C LEU A 197 -9.38 -11.71 -9.53
N SER A 198 -10.49 -11.33 -10.17
CA SER A 198 -10.47 -10.46 -11.35
C SER A 198 -10.36 -9.01 -10.94
N ALA A 199 -9.29 -8.35 -11.29
CA ALA A 199 -9.14 -6.91 -11.03
C ALA A 199 -10.03 -6.04 -11.94
N ALA A 200 -10.76 -6.64 -12.89
CA ALA A 200 -11.75 -5.92 -13.72
C ALA A 200 -13.02 -5.58 -12.94
N ASN A 201 -13.45 -6.46 -12.02
CA ASN A 201 -14.78 -6.35 -11.39
C ASN A 201 -14.86 -6.91 -9.96
N GLY A 202 -13.72 -7.33 -9.37
CA GLY A 202 -13.66 -7.92 -8.02
C GLY A 202 -14.26 -9.33 -7.91
N GLY A 203 -14.65 -9.95 -9.04
CA GLY A 203 -15.16 -11.32 -9.07
C GLY A 203 -14.08 -12.34 -8.72
N ILE A 204 -14.49 -13.48 -8.14
CA ILE A 204 -13.57 -14.56 -7.76
C ILE A 204 -13.87 -15.83 -8.54
N MET A 205 -12.83 -16.63 -8.79
CA MET A 205 -12.91 -17.90 -9.50
C MET A 205 -12.10 -18.97 -8.76
N ALA A 206 -12.75 -20.08 -8.42
CA ALA A 206 -12.09 -21.24 -7.84
C ALA A 206 -11.21 -21.91 -8.90
N THR A 207 -9.90 -21.99 -8.65
CA THR A 207 -8.92 -22.42 -9.64
C THR A 207 -7.98 -23.47 -9.05
N PRO A 208 -7.63 -24.53 -9.81
CA PRO A 208 -6.66 -25.52 -9.38
C PRO A 208 -5.33 -24.87 -9.00
N LYS A 209 -4.79 -25.22 -7.83
CA LYS A 209 -3.56 -24.63 -7.29
C LYS A 209 -2.32 -24.82 -8.16
N THR A 210 -2.37 -25.82 -9.07
CA THR A 210 -1.28 -26.16 -9.99
C THR A 210 -1.26 -25.34 -11.27
N GLU A 211 -2.25 -24.47 -11.47
CA GLU A 211 -2.27 -23.55 -12.61
C GLU A 211 -1.35 -22.34 -12.35
N THR A 212 -0.80 -21.79 -13.44
CA THR A 212 0.06 -20.60 -13.38
C THR A 212 -0.77 -19.34 -13.62
N HIS A 213 -0.74 -18.41 -12.68
CA HIS A 213 -1.39 -17.12 -12.80
C HIS A 213 -0.50 -16.01 -12.23
N LYS A 214 -0.89 -14.76 -12.50
CA LYS A 214 -0.24 -13.57 -11.98
C LYS A 214 -0.38 -13.48 -10.46
N VAL A 215 0.67 -12.94 -9.86
CA VAL A 215 0.71 -12.58 -8.44
C VAL A 215 1.18 -11.14 -8.33
N ARG A 216 0.52 -10.36 -7.51
CA ARG A 216 0.97 -9.04 -7.10
C ARG A 216 1.19 -9.04 -5.59
N ALA A 217 2.43 -8.86 -5.17
CA ALA A 217 2.76 -8.77 -3.76
C ALA A 217 2.29 -7.44 -3.16
N ILE A 218 1.98 -7.49 -1.87
CA ILE A 218 1.66 -6.31 -1.05
C ILE A 218 2.46 -6.33 0.25
N VAL A 219 2.46 -5.21 0.96
CA VAL A 219 3.10 -5.06 2.27
C VAL A 219 2.25 -4.21 3.19
N GLN A 220 2.18 -4.57 4.47
CA GLN A 220 1.61 -3.72 5.51
C GLN A 220 2.59 -2.63 5.90
N LEU A 221 2.07 -1.43 6.12
CA LEU A 221 2.85 -0.27 6.52
C LEU A 221 2.69 -0.05 8.02
N ASN A 222 3.64 -0.58 8.80
CA ASN A 222 3.67 -0.41 10.24
C ASN A 222 4.39 0.90 10.58
N TYR A 223 3.62 1.99 10.67
CA TYR A 223 4.14 3.24 11.24
C TYR A 223 3.81 3.30 12.73
N PRO A 224 4.78 3.61 13.60
CA PRO A 224 4.45 3.94 14.97
C PRO A 224 3.58 5.20 14.97
N GLU A 225 2.46 5.14 15.70
CA GLU A 225 1.58 6.28 15.99
C GLU A 225 2.34 7.42 16.69
#